data_893ee2b865438d61c5beeedeb5ca6589
#
_entry.id   893ee2b865438d61c5beeedeb5ca6589
#
_cell.length_a   1.000
_cell.length_b   1.000
_cell.length_c   1.000
_cell.angle_alpha   90.00
_cell.angle_beta   90.00
_cell.angle_gamma   90.00
#
_symmetry.space_group_name_H-M   'P 1'
#
loop_
_entity.id
_entity.type
_entity.pdbx_description
1 polymer ?
#
loop_
_entity_poly.entity_id
_entity_poly.type
_entity_poly.pdbx_seq_one_letter_code
_entity_poly.pdbx_strand_id
1 'polypeptide(L)'
;MPSFVITEKCDGCKAHDKTACQYICPNDLMLLEKESNKAYNRAPEMCWECYNCVKICPTQAIEVRGYADFMPLGAVVQPLRSSDSIMWSVKFRSGAVKRFKFPVRTIAEGSLDPDGGYDTSNNNIKDSHLRTEPDSL
;
A
#
# COMPACT_ATOMS: atom_id res chain seq x y z
N MET A 1 9.96 1.30 -2.93
CA MET A 1 9.60 2.42 -2.01
C MET A 1 9.15 1.86 -0.68
N PRO A 2 10.05 1.62 0.25
CA PRO A 2 9.71 1.04 1.55
C PRO A 2 8.79 1.96 2.38
N SER A 3 8.07 1.34 3.31
CA SER A 3 7.21 2.05 4.24
C SER A 3 7.97 2.48 5.49
N PHE A 4 7.71 3.70 5.95
CA PHE A 4 8.25 4.27 7.18
C PHE A 4 7.13 4.80 8.07
N VAL A 5 7.31 4.74 9.37
CA VAL A 5 6.34 5.24 10.34
C VAL A 5 6.68 6.68 10.71
N ILE A 6 5.67 7.54 10.65
CA ILE A 6 5.71 8.91 11.17
C ILE A 6 5.36 8.82 12.66
N THR A 7 6.36 8.85 13.50
CA THR A 7 6.25 8.58 14.94
C THR A 7 5.28 9.53 15.65
N GLU A 8 5.22 10.79 15.22
CA GLU A 8 4.33 11.80 15.79
C GLU A 8 2.84 11.47 15.56
N LYS A 9 2.51 10.79 14.46
CA LYS A 9 1.14 10.40 14.12
C LYS A 9 0.77 9.01 14.65
N CYS A 10 1.76 8.17 14.92
CA CYS A 10 1.54 6.80 15.38
C CYS A 10 1.11 6.79 16.84
N ASP A 11 -0.02 6.16 17.13
CA ASP A 11 -0.53 5.93 18.50
C ASP A 11 -0.41 4.45 18.93
N GLY A 12 0.35 3.65 18.18
CA GLY A 12 0.46 2.21 18.39
C GLY A 12 -0.86 1.46 18.20
N CYS A 13 -1.82 2.04 17.48
CA CYS A 13 -3.20 1.57 17.34
C CYS A 13 -3.91 1.38 18.68
N LYS A 14 -3.42 1.99 19.77
CA LYS A 14 -3.84 1.72 21.16
C LYS A 14 -3.86 0.21 21.46
N ALA A 15 -2.98 -0.52 20.81
CA ALA A 15 -2.94 -1.97 20.86
C ALA A 15 -2.22 -2.44 22.12
N HIS A 16 -2.77 -3.46 22.77
CA HIS A 16 -2.11 -4.12 23.89
C HIS A 16 -1.05 -5.13 23.43
N ASP A 17 -1.19 -5.67 22.23
CA ASP A 17 -0.35 -6.74 21.72
C ASP A 17 0.25 -6.43 20.35
N LYS A 18 -0.56 -6.31 19.31
CA LYS A 18 -0.12 -6.09 17.94
C LYS A 18 -0.85 -4.95 17.26
N THR A 19 -0.10 -4.14 16.51
CA THR A 19 -0.67 -3.06 15.69
C THR A 19 -1.26 -3.58 14.38
N ALA A 20 -2.16 -2.81 13.77
CA ALA A 20 -2.76 -3.17 12.47
C ALA A 20 -1.71 -3.37 11.37
N CYS A 21 -0.68 -2.53 11.34
CA CYS A 21 0.41 -2.66 10.37
C CYS A 21 1.28 -3.91 10.61
N GLN A 22 1.41 -4.34 11.85
CA GLN A 22 2.10 -5.57 12.20
C GLN A 22 1.33 -6.81 11.75
N TYR A 23 0.01 -6.81 11.91
CA TYR A 23 -0.85 -7.91 11.46
C TYR A 23 -0.84 -8.10 9.95
N ILE A 24 -0.88 -6.99 9.20
CA ILE A 24 -1.05 -7.05 7.75
C ILE A 24 0.25 -7.24 6.98
N CYS A 25 1.41 -7.09 7.63
CA CYS A 25 2.69 -7.18 6.95
C CYS A 25 3.02 -8.63 6.58
N PRO A 26 3.08 -9.00 5.29
CA PRO A 26 3.34 -10.37 4.88
C PRO A 26 4.77 -10.84 5.17
N ASN A 27 5.67 -9.91 5.43
CA ASN A 27 7.08 -10.17 5.70
C ASN A 27 7.50 -9.83 7.14
N ASP A 28 6.54 -9.67 8.06
CA ASP A 28 6.75 -9.40 9.49
C ASP A 28 7.74 -8.28 9.79
N LEU A 29 7.75 -7.23 8.97
CA LEU A 29 8.70 -6.12 9.12
C LEU A 29 8.24 -5.07 10.11
N MET A 30 6.92 -4.95 10.32
CA MET A 30 6.37 -3.94 11.21
C MET A 30 6.33 -4.47 12.64
N LEU A 31 6.95 -3.76 13.56
CA LEU A 31 7.00 -4.11 14.97
C LEU A 31 6.49 -2.96 15.84
N LEU A 32 5.97 -3.29 17.01
CA LEU A 32 5.60 -2.35 18.06
C LEU A 32 6.74 -2.24 19.07
N GLU A 33 7.27 -1.05 19.26
CA GLU A 33 8.16 -0.74 20.36
C GLU A 33 7.30 -0.45 21.61
N LYS A 34 7.47 -1.28 22.64
CA LYS A 34 6.60 -1.26 23.81
C LYS A 34 6.80 -0.02 24.69
N GLU A 35 8.01 0.50 24.76
CA GLU A 35 8.35 1.65 25.62
C GLU A 35 7.72 2.94 25.09
N SER A 36 7.87 3.20 23.79
CA SER A 36 7.31 4.38 23.14
C SER A 36 5.87 4.20 22.66
N ASN A 37 5.40 2.96 22.61
CA ASN A 37 4.12 2.56 21.99
C ASN A 37 4.00 3.03 20.53
N LYS A 38 5.09 2.92 19.78
CA LYS A 38 5.18 3.31 18.36
C LYS A 38 5.54 2.12 17.51
N ALA A 39 4.91 2.03 16.34
CA ALA A 39 5.32 1.04 15.35
C ALA A 39 6.57 1.53 14.59
N TYR A 40 7.36 0.58 14.09
CA TYR A 40 8.49 0.85 13.21
C TYR A 40 8.69 -0.28 12.22
N ASN A 41 9.36 0.00 11.11
CA ASN A 41 9.79 -1.01 10.14
C ASN A 41 11.23 -1.40 10.48
N ARG A 42 11.43 -2.66 10.90
CA ARG A 42 12.74 -3.17 11.35
C ARG A 42 13.77 -3.35 10.25
N ALA A 43 13.32 -3.56 9.01
CA ALA A 43 14.17 -3.83 7.86
C ALA A 43 13.53 -3.27 6.58
N PRO A 44 13.60 -1.93 6.36
CA PRO A 44 13.00 -1.29 5.20
C PRO A 44 13.48 -1.86 3.86
N GLU A 45 14.72 -2.30 3.78
CA GLU A 45 15.34 -2.90 2.59
C GLU A 45 14.71 -4.24 2.18
N MET A 46 14.05 -4.93 3.13
CA MET A 46 13.34 -6.18 2.90
C MET A 46 11.85 -5.96 2.57
N CYS A 47 11.42 -4.71 2.44
CA CYS A 47 10.03 -4.39 2.20
C CYS A 47 9.60 -4.80 0.78
N TRP A 48 8.51 -5.57 0.70
CA TRP A 48 7.93 -6.00 -0.59
C TRP A 48 7.09 -4.92 -1.28
N GLU A 49 6.98 -3.75 -0.66
CA GLU A 49 6.27 -2.61 -1.24
C GLU A 49 4.78 -2.87 -1.57
N CYS A 50 4.16 -3.77 -0.83
CA CYS A 50 2.75 -4.11 -1.03
C CYS A 50 1.77 -3.02 -0.54
N TYR A 51 2.26 -2.06 0.26
CA TYR A 51 1.52 -0.91 0.82
C TYR A 51 0.31 -1.26 1.70
N ASN A 52 0.16 -2.50 2.11
CA ASN A 52 -0.95 -2.92 2.97
C ASN A 52 -0.93 -2.18 4.32
N CYS A 53 0.24 -2.03 4.94
CA CYS A 53 0.40 -1.28 6.19
C CYS A 53 0.02 0.19 6.04
N VAL A 54 0.33 0.80 4.89
CA VAL A 54 -0.01 2.19 4.58
C VAL A 54 -1.52 2.37 4.49
N LYS A 55 -2.21 1.45 3.82
CA LYS A 55 -3.66 1.50 3.61
C LYS A 55 -4.46 1.22 4.88
N ILE A 56 -3.98 0.32 5.75
CA ILE A 56 -4.70 -0.10 6.95
C ILE A 56 -4.53 0.85 8.13
N CYS A 57 -3.48 1.68 8.13
CA CYS A 57 -3.15 2.53 9.27
C CYS A 57 -4.27 3.52 9.62
N PRO A 58 -4.90 3.43 10.80
CA PRO A 58 -6.04 4.26 11.16
C PRO A 58 -5.67 5.73 11.36
N THR A 59 -4.44 6.00 11.81
CA THR A 59 -3.93 7.36 12.04
C THR A 59 -3.18 7.92 10.84
N GLN A 60 -3.09 7.15 9.74
CA GLN A 60 -2.33 7.54 8.55
C GLN A 60 -0.87 7.92 8.88
N ALA A 61 -0.30 7.18 9.79
CA ALA A 61 1.05 7.40 10.30
C ALA A 61 2.13 6.71 9.46
N ILE A 62 1.80 6.08 8.35
CA ILE A 62 2.77 5.37 7.51
C ILE A 62 2.88 6.06 6.16
N GLU A 63 4.08 6.40 5.81
CA GLU A 63 4.44 6.98 4.51
C GLU A 63 5.33 6.04 3.71
N VAL A 64 5.41 6.28 2.42
CA VAL A 64 6.29 5.56 1.51
C VAL A 64 7.38 6.52 1.04
N ARG A 65 8.63 6.12 1.18
CA ARG A 65 9.78 6.90 0.73
C ARG A 65 10.43 6.26 -0.47
N GLY A 66 10.68 7.05 -1.51
CA GLY A 66 11.34 6.59 -2.72
C GLY A 66 12.84 6.41 -2.54
N TYR A 67 13.38 5.36 -3.13
CA TYR A 67 14.79 5.28 -3.44
C TYR A 67 15.11 6.00 -4.76
N ALA A 68 16.37 6.27 -5.01
CA ALA A 68 16.86 7.03 -6.16
C ALA A 68 16.42 6.50 -7.53
N ASP A 69 16.16 5.18 -7.62
CA ASP A 69 15.88 4.52 -8.89
C ASP A 69 14.49 4.82 -9.47
N PHE A 70 13.50 5.12 -8.63
CA PHE A 70 12.11 5.29 -9.06
C PHE A 70 11.56 6.69 -8.83
N MET A 71 12.09 7.38 -7.85
CA MET A 71 11.64 8.73 -7.49
C MET A 71 12.84 9.60 -7.21
N PRO A 72 12.74 10.91 -7.52
CA PRO A 72 13.81 11.85 -7.13
C PRO A 72 14.08 11.73 -5.64
N LEU A 73 15.35 11.70 -5.26
CA LEU A 73 15.78 11.67 -3.88
C LEU A 73 15.04 12.69 -3.03
N GLY A 74 14.52 12.26 -1.88
CA GLY A 74 13.76 13.11 -0.97
C GLY A 74 12.28 13.32 -1.33
N ALA A 75 11.76 12.59 -2.32
CA ALA A 75 10.32 12.54 -2.54
C ALA A 75 9.63 11.67 -1.48
N VAL A 76 8.46 12.10 -1.04
CA VAL A 76 7.65 11.42 -0.03
C VAL A 76 6.24 11.21 -0.57
N VAL A 77 5.69 10.01 -0.34
CA VAL A 77 4.31 9.67 -0.69
C VAL A 77 3.51 9.42 0.58
N GLN A 78 2.43 10.17 0.75
CA GLN A 78 1.55 10.06 1.91
C GLN A 78 0.12 9.77 1.45
N PRO A 79 -0.55 8.77 2.03
CA PRO A 79 -1.97 8.54 1.80
C PRO A 79 -2.81 9.43 2.70
N LEU A 80 -3.97 9.82 2.20
CA LEU A 80 -5.05 10.40 2.98
C LEU A 80 -6.30 9.58 2.71
N ARG A 81 -6.72 8.77 3.68
CA ARG A 81 -7.87 7.89 3.55
C ARG A 81 -9.16 8.63 3.93
N SER A 82 -10.15 8.52 3.07
CA SER A 82 -11.54 8.89 3.32
C SER A 82 -12.39 7.63 3.43
N SER A 83 -13.68 7.77 3.69
CA SER A 83 -14.65 6.66 3.73
C SER A 83 -14.76 5.92 2.39
N ASP A 84 -14.64 6.65 1.28
CA ASP A 84 -14.89 6.17 -0.08
C ASP A 84 -13.65 6.15 -0.98
N SER A 85 -12.57 6.79 -0.55
CA SER A 85 -11.41 7.03 -1.41
C SER A 85 -10.10 7.13 -0.64
N ILE A 86 -9.00 6.96 -1.36
CA ILE A 86 -7.66 7.24 -0.87
C ILE A 86 -7.05 8.30 -1.79
N MET A 87 -6.58 9.39 -1.20
CA MET A 87 -5.78 10.39 -1.90
C MET A 87 -4.30 10.15 -1.61
N TRP A 88 -3.53 9.94 -2.65
CA TRP A 88 -2.09 9.86 -2.59
C TRP A 88 -1.48 11.22 -2.85
N SER A 89 -0.75 11.75 -1.90
CA SER A 89 0.00 13.01 -2.03
C SER A 89 1.47 12.71 -2.20
N VAL A 90 2.01 13.10 -3.34
CA VAL A 90 3.44 12.99 -3.65
C VAL A 90 4.07 14.36 -3.50
N LYS A 91 4.93 14.51 -2.50
CA LYS A 91 5.71 15.73 -2.27
C LYS A 91 7.11 15.53 -2.80
N PHE A 92 7.49 16.29 -3.80
CA PHE A 92 8.82 16.26 -4.40
C PHE A 92 9.82 17.11 -3.59
N ARG A 93 11.11 16.83 -3.77
CA ARG A 93 12.20 17.62 -3.15
C ARG A 93 12.13 19.11 -3.51
N SER A 94 11.66 19.43 -4.70
CA SER A 94 11.45 20.81 -5.16
C SER A 94 10.32 21.56 -4.41
N GLY A 95 9.59 20.86 -3.53
CA GLY A 95 8.41 21.39 -2.87
C GLY A 95 7.11 21.24 -3.66
N ALA A 96 7.18 20.84 -4.93
CA ALA A 96 5.99 20.56 -5.74
C ALA A 96 5.20 19.39 -5.13
N VAL A 97 3.87 19.49 -5.17
CA VAL A 97 2.96 18.46 -4.67
C VAL A 97 2.03 18.03 -5.80
N LYS A 98 1.99 16.72 -6.05
CA LYS A 98 0.96 16.10 -6.90
C LYS A 98 0.04 15.25 -6.06
N ARG A 99 -1.25 15.24 -6.40
CA ARG A 99 -2.27 14.46 -5.70
C ARG A 99 -3.06 13.61 -6.67
N PHE A 100 -3.33 12.36 -6.25
CA PHE A 100 -4.10 11.40 -7.03
C PHE A 100 -5.17 10.82 -6.10
N LYS A 101 -6.43 10.89 -6.51
CA LYS A 101 -7.56 10.34 -5.75
C LYS A 101 -8.07 9.08 -6.43
N PHE A 102 -8.16 8.00 -5.67
CA PHE A 102 -8.69 6.72 -6.14
C PHE A 102 -9.84 6.26 -5.26
N PRO A 103 -10.94 5.77 -5.81
CA PRO A 103 -12.00 5.15 -5.02
C PRO A 103 -11.47 3.87 -4.35
N VAL A 104 -11.86 3.65 -3.10
CA VAL A 104 -11.53 2.42 -2.37
C VAL A 104 -12.40 1.28 -2.86
N ARG A 105 -13.68 1.58 -3.12
CA ARG A 105 -14.65 0.63 -3.62
C ARG A 105 -15.72 1.38 -4.41
N THR A 106 -16.08 0.85 -5.56
CA THR A 106 -17.13 1.40 -6.42
C THR A 106 -18.43 0.61 -6.35
N ILE A 107 -18.39 -0.58 -5.74
CA ILE A 107 -19.53 -1.50 -5.62
C ILE A 107 -19.73 -1.80 -4.13
N ALA A 108 -20.99 -1.94 -3.70
CA ALA A 108 -21.33 -2.26 -2.32
C ALA A 108 -20.74 -3.63 -1.90
N GLU A 109 -20.33 -3.73 -0.63
CA GLU A 109 -19.77 -4.97 -0.09
C GLU A 109 -20.81 -6.08 -0.16
N GLY A 110 -20.40 -7.27 -0.62
CA GLY A 110 -21.30 -8.41 -0.81
C GLY A 110 -22.14 -8.37 -2.08
N SER A 111 -22.05 -7.32 -2.90
CA SER A 111 -22.75 -7.22 -4.19
C SER A 111 -21.96 -7.80 -5.37
N LEU A 112 -20.70 -8.19 -5.14
CA LEU A 112 -19.89 -8.87 -6.15
C LEU A 112 -20.34 -10.33 -6.22
N ASP A 113 -20.95 -10.69 -7.34
CA ASP A 113 -21.07 -12.07 -7.74
C ASP A 113 -19.67 -12.56 -8.13
N PRO A 114 -19.08 -13.50 -7.39
CA PRO A 114 -17.72 -14.00 -7.70
C PRO A 114 -17.66 -14.63 -9.09
N ASP A 115 -18.77 -15.13 -9.62
CA ASP A 115 -18.83 -15.78 -10.94
C ASP A 115 -19.35 -14.83 -12.03
N GLY A 116 -20.01 -13.73 -11.68
CA GLY A 116 -20.64 -12.79 -12.61
C GLY A 116 -19.69 -11.86 -13.36
N GLY A 117 -18.41 -11.81 -12.97
CA GLY A 117 -17.39 -10.98 -13.59
C GLY A 117 -16.58 -11.67 -14.70
N TYR A 118 -16.74 -12.98 -14.83
CA TYR A 118 -16.04 -13.77 -15.83
C TYR A 118 -17.00 -14.21 -16.90
N ASP A 119 -16.82 -13.71 -18.12
CA ASP A 119 -17.48 -14.27 -19.28
C ASP A 119 -16.87 -15.64 -19.58
N THR A 120 -17.51 -16.68 -19.04
CA THR A 120 -17.10 -18.07 -19.25
C THR A 120 -17.38 -18.56 -20.67
N SER A 121 -18.17 -17.81 -21.45
CA SER A 121 -18.42 -18.13 -22.87
C SER A 121 -17.22 -17.82 -23.76
N ASN A 122 -16.39 -16.88 -23.35
CA ASN A 122 -15.12 -16.52 -23.98
C ASN A 122 -13.94 -17.06 -23.16
N ASN A 123 -13.79 -18.36 -23.10
CA ASN A 123 -12.71 -19.00 -22.37
C ASN A 123 -11.38 -18.82 -23.12
N ASN A 124 -10.88 -17.59 -23.15
CA ASN A 124 -9.77 -17.11 -23.96
C ASN A 124 -8.38 -17.44 -23.36
N ILE A 125 -8.29 -18.43 -22.46
CA ILE A 125 -6.98 -18.95 -21.99
C ILE A 125 -6.11 -19.38 -23.20
N LYS A 126 -6.74 -19.68 -24.34
CA LYS A 126 -6.07 -20.04 -25.60
C LYS A 126 -5.81 -18.86 -26.53
N ASP A 127 -6.23 -17.66 -26.19
CA ASP A 127 -6.03 -16.49 -27.03
C ASP A 127 -4.54 -16.23 -27.25
N SER A 128 -4.17 -16.05 -28.50
CA SER A 128 -2.76 -15.87 -28.90
C SER A 128 -2.11 -14.64 -28.25
N HIS A 129 -2.90 -13.57 -27.95
CA HIS A 129 -2.39 -12.38 -27.28
C HIS A 129 -2.03 -12.60 -25.80
N LEU A 130 -2.51 -13.69 -25.19
CA LEU A 130 -2.13 -14.09 -23.82
C LEU A 130 -0.92 -15.04 -23.79
N ARG A 131 -0.43 -15.44 -24.96
CA ARG A 131 0.71 -16.33 -25.10
C ARG A 131 1.83 -15.60 -25.83
N THR A 132 2.94 -15.42 -25.16
CA THR A 132 4.20 -15.11 -25.83
C THR A 132 4.74 -16.41 -26.43
N GLU A 133 4.84 -16.49 -27.74
CA GLU A 133 5.53 -17.61 -28.40
C GLU A 133 7.03 -17.52 -28.03
N PRO A 134 7.68 -18.64 -27.65
CA PRO A 134 9.09 -18.63 -27.25
C PRO A 134 10.06 -18.07 -28.30
N ASP A 135 9.68 -18.09 -29.54
CA ASP A 135 10.50 -17.68 -30.70
C ASP A 135 10.40 -16.16 -30.97
N SER A 136 9.66 -15.40 -30.18
CA SER A 136 9.48 -13.95 -30.32
C SER A 136 10.31 -13.13 -29.35
N LEU A 137 11.24 -13.76 -28.65
CA LEU A 137 12.21 -13.11 -27.75
C LEU A 137 13.56 -12.90 -28.42
#